data_8ca06f4284214ea54b2034fae8700a27
#
_entry.id   8ca06f4284214ea54b2034fae8700a27
#
_cell.length_a   1.000
_cell.length_b   1.000
_cell.length_c   1.000
_cell.angle_alpha   90.00
_cell.angle_beta   90.00
_cell.angle_gamma   90.00
#
_symmetry.space_group_name_H-M   'P 1'
#
loop_
_entity.id
_entity.type
_entity.pdbx_description
1 polymer ?
#
loop_
_entity_poly.entity_id
_entity_poly.type
_entity_poly.pdbx_seq_one_letter_code
_entity_poly.pdbx_strand_id
1 'polypeptide(L)'
;MTKNPLGEILFKVAIVSDTHVNEKEDFSASPYPANAEANPRARHVFSQVNQIAPELTIHLGDMVNPVPELESYGPAADNFHAIAADLKAPIHLVPGNHDIGDKPVKWMPAGMVNSD
;
A
#
# COMPACT_ATOMS: atom_id res chain seq x y z
N MET A 1 11.82 -1.06 34.88
CA MET A 1 10.88 -1.23 33.78
C MET A 1 9.77 -0.18 33.89
N THR A 2 9.70 0.70 32.93
CA THR A 2 8.67 1.75 32.90
C THR A 2 7.32 1.11 32.52
N LYS A 3 6.33 1.35 33.35
CA LYS A 3 4.96 0.98 33.02
C LYS A 3 4.45 1.87 31.88
N ASN A 4 3.79 1.29 30.90
CA ASN A 4 3.07 2.04 29.90
C ASN A 4 1.93 2.82 30.60
N PRO A 5 1.90 4.16 30.53
CA PRO A 5 0.87 4.97 31.19
C PRO A 5 -0.55 4.71 30.66
N LEU A 6 -0.68 4.12 29.48
CA LEU A 6 -1.95 3.75 28.88
C LEU A 6 -2.38 2.32 29.22
N GLY A 7 -1.59 1.59 30.03
CA GLY A 7 -1.85 0.22 30.38
C GLY A 7 -1.18 -0.81 29.48
N GLU A 8 -1.67 -2.05 29.54
CA GLU A 8 -1.15 -3.15 28.75
C GLU A 8 -1.56 -3.05 27.28
N ILE A 9 -0.64 -3.36 26.37
CA ILE A 9 -0.96 -3.46 24.94
C ILE A 9 -1.60 -4.82 24.69
N LEU A 10 -2.87 -4.81 24.26
CA LEU A 10 -3.62 -6.01 23.93
C LEU A 10 -3.53 -6.37 22.46
N PHE A 11 -3.38 -5.36 21.59
CA PHE A 11 -3.43 -5.52 20.15
C PHE A 11 -2.70 -4.37 19.46
N LYS A 12 -1.93 -4.69 18.43
CA LYS A 12 -1.24 -3.69 17.60
C LYS A 12 -1.76 -3.73 16.17
N VAL A 13 -2.09 -2.57 15.62
CA VAL A 13 -2.49 -2.39 14.22
C VAL A 13 -1.53 -1.39 13.59
N ALA A 14 -0.98 -1.73 12.43
CA ALA A 14 -0.25 -0.77 11.61
C ALA A 14 -1.21 -0.15 10.59
N ILE A 15 -1.15 1.15 10.45
CA ILE A 15 -1.93 1.89 9.44
C ILE A 15 -0.93 2.55 8.51
N VAL A 16 -1.04 2.26 7.22
CA VAL A 16 -0.23 2.85 6.16
C VAL A 16 -1.14 3.46 5.11
N SER A 17 -0.62 4.37 4.29
CA SER A 17 -1.41 5.05 3.26
C SER A 17 -0.51 5.58 2.16
N ASP A 18 -1.09 5.76 0.97
CA ASP A 18 -0.49 6.55 -0.11
C ASP A 18 0.90 6.07 -0.50
N THR A 19 1.06 4.78 -0.71
CA THR A 19 2.32 4.20 -1.17
C THR A 19 2.64 4.57 -2.61
N HIS A 20 1.63 4.83 -3.44
CA HIS A 20 1.78 5.30 -4.83
C HIS A 20 2.82 4.51 -5.64
N VAL A 21 2.79 3.20 -5.53
CA VAL A 21 3.74 2.32 -6.22
C VAL A 21 3.61 2.49 -7.73
N ASN A 22 4.74 2.56 -8.41
CA ASN A 22 4.83 2.75 -9.86
C ASN A 22 5.00 1.41 -10.60
N GLU A 23 4.75 1.45 -11.91
CA GLU A 23 4.92 0.32 -12.81
C GLU A 23 6.39 -0.06 -13.03
N LYS A 24 7.31 0.87 -12.77
CA LYS A 24 8.76 0.66 -12.86
C LYS A 24 9.44 1.18 -11.61
N GLU A 25 10.59 0.58 -11.30
CA GLU A 25 11.30 0.83 -10.04
C GLU A 25 11.72 2.29 -9.84
N ASP A 26 12.30 2.90 -10.86
CA ASP A 26 12.90 4.24 -10.76
C ASP A 26 12.16 5.27 -11.60
N PHE A 27 10.88 5.05 -11.87
CA PHE A 27 10.12 5.86 -12.79
C PHE A 27 8.77 6.26 -12.18
N SER A 28 8.35 7.49 -12.46
CA SER A 28 6.97 7.92 -12.25
C SER A 28 6.54 8.82 -13.40
N ALA A 29 5.33 8.62 -13.89
CA ALA A 29 4.68 9.54 -14.84
C ALA A 29 4.21 10.83 -14.17
N SER A 30 4.27 10.89 -12.84
CA SER A 30 3.92 12.08 -12.08
C SER A 30 4.88 13.23 -12.36
N PRO A 31 4.39 14.50 -12.36
CA PRO A 31 5.27 15.65 -12.50
C PRO A 31 6.18 15.90 -11.30
N TYR A 32 5.98 15.15 -10.21
CA TYR A 32 6.77 15.33 -8.98
C TYR A 32 7.93 14.33 -8.95
N PRO A 33 9.20 14.79 -9.03
CA PRO A 33 10.35 13.89 -9.09
C PRO A 33 10.45 12.88 -7.94
N ALA A 34 10.00 13.26 -6.76
CA ALA A 34 10.03 12.41 -5.57
C ALA A 34 9.20 11.13 -5.73
N ASN A 35 8.19 11.14 -6.61
CA ASN A 35 7.33 9.98 -6.83
C ASN A 35 8.06 8.81 -7.53
N ALA A 36 9.20 9.08 -8.19
CA ALA A 36 10.03 8.02 -8.76
C ALA A 36 10.63 7.09 -7.69
N GLU A 37 10.68 7.53 -6.44
CA GLU A 37 11.20 6.75 -5.32
C GLU A 37 10.13 6.01 -4.52
N ALA A 38 8.90 5.99 -4.99
CA ALA A 38 7.77 5.41 -4.25
C ALA A 38 7.96 3.92 -3.97
N ASN A 39 8.47 3.15 -4.92
CA ASN A 39 8.65 1.70 -4.74
C ASN A 39 9.65 1.37 -3.62
N PRO A 40 10.88 1.91 -3.60
CA PRO A 40 11.78 1.67 -2.48
C PRO A 40 11.27 2.21 -1.16
N ARG A 41 10.53 3.33 -1.16
CA ARG A 41 9.90 3.84 0.07
C ARG A 41 8.85 2.90 0.62
N ALA A 42 8.01 2.34 -0.25
CA ALA A 42 7.00 1.37 0.16
C ALA A 42 7.65 0.14 0.80
N ARG A 43 8.71 -0.39 0.19
CA ARG A 43 9.46 -1.51 0.77
C ARG A 43 10.06 -1.16 2.12
N HIS A 44 10.59 0.03 2.27
CA HIS A 44 11.15 0.50 3.54
C HIS A 44 10.08 0.57 4.63
N VAL A 45 8.94 1.18 4.32
CA VAL A 45 7.82 1.28 5.26
C VAL A 45 7.34 -0.11 5.69
N PHE A 46 7.16 -1.02 4.75
CA PHE A 46 6.69 -2.37 5.07
C PHE A 46 7.72 -3.17 5.88
N SER A 47 9.02 -2.94 5.64
CA SER A 47 10.05 -3.53 6.50
C SER A 47 9.97 -3.02 7.94
N GLN A 48 9.66 -1.74 8.12
CA GLN A 48 9.45 -1.17 9.45
C GLN A 48 8.19 -1.73 10.12
N VAL A 49 7.12 -1.93 9.36
CA VAL A 49 5.91 -2.60 9.86
C VAL A 49 6.25 -3.99 10.37
N ASN A 50 7.06 -4.75 9.64
CA ASN A 50 7.50 -6.08 10.09
C ASN A 50 8.29 -6.02 11.40
N GLN A 51 9.10 -4.99 11.60
CA GLN A 51 9.84 -4.80 12.85
C GLN A 51 8.91 -4.50 14.03
N ILE A 52 7.85 -3.73 13.80
CA ILE A 52 6.82 -3.46 14.82
C ILE A 52 6.03 -4.72 15.17
N ALA A 53 5.92 -5.65 14.22
CA ALA A 53 5.17 -6.90 14.33
C ALA A 53 3.72 -6.71 14.80
N PRO A 54 2.91 -5.96 14.03
CA PRO A 54 1.49 -5.79 14.36
C PRO A 54 0.71 -7.08 14.09
N GLU A 55 -0.47 -7.19 14.66
CA GLU A 55 -1.39 -8.29 14.39
C GLU A 55 -2.04 -8.17 13.01
N LEU A 56 -2.23 -6.94 12.54
CA LEU A 56 -2.70 -6.68 11.17
C LEU A 56 -2.22 -5.30 10.70
N THR A 57 -2.26 -5.13 9.38
CA THR A 57 -1.96 -3.86 8.71
C THR A 57 -3.18 -3.42 7.90
N ILE A 58 -3.52 -2.14 7.98
CA ILE A 58 -4.57 -1.53 7.17
C ILE A 58 -3.92 -0.51 6.25
N HIS A 59 -4.17 -0.62 4.95
CA HIS A 59 -3.77 0.37 3.96
C HIS A 59 -4.98 1.23 3.60
N LEU A 60 -4.85 2.53 3.73
CA LEU A 60 -5.97 3.47 3.56
C LEU A 60 -6.18 3.95 2.13
N GLY A 61 -5.46 3.39 1.16
CA GLY A 61 -5.69 3.68 -0.25
C GLY A 61 -4.56 4.44 -0.93
N ASP A 62 -4.72 4.64 -2.23
CA ASP A 62 -3.70 5.13 -3.15
C ASP A 62 -2.45 4.24 -3.09
N MET A 63 -2.68 2.95 -3.27
CA MET A 63 -1.65 1.93 -3.27
C MET A 63 -0.69 2.09 -4.44
N VAL A 64 -1.25 2.45 -5.60
CA VAL A 64 -0.51 2.64 -6.86
C VAL A 64 -0.64 4.06 -7.37
N ASN A 65 0.35 4.50 -8.16
CA ASN A 65 0.33 5.84 -8.74
C ASN A 65 -0.54 5.95 -10.00
N PRO A 66 -0.49 5.00 -10.96
CA PRO A 66 -1.39 5.05 -12.13
C PRO A 66 -2.84 4.79 -11.72
N VAL A 67 -3.76 5.43 -12.42
CA VAL A 67 -5.20 5.15 -12.28
C VAL A 67 -5.60 3.97 -13.16
N PRO A 68 -6.74 3.29 -12.86
CA PRO A 68 -7.14 2.06 -13.57
C PRO A 68 -7.32 2.20 -15.07
N GLU A 69 -7.57 3.39 -15.57
CA GLU A 69 -7.75 3.66 -17.00
C GLU A 69 -6.44 3.59 -17.79
N LEU A 70 -5.29 3.62 -17.14
CA LEU A 70 -3.98 3.59 -17.76
C LEU A 70 -3.44 2.16 -17.88
N GLU A 71 -2.72 1.90 -18.99
CA GLU A 71 -2.08 0.59 -19.19
C GLU A 71 -1.06 0.24 -18.11
N SER A 72 -0.45 1.26 -17.50
CA SER A 72 0.53 1.09 -16.42
C SER A 72 -0.08 0.66 -15.08
N TYR A 73 -1.41 0.69 -14.94
CA TYR A 73 -2.07 0.33 -13.69
C TYR A 73 -1.81 -1.14 -13.29
N GLY A 74 -2.02 -2.07 -14.22
CA GLY A 74 -1.81 -3.50 -13.94
C GLY A 74 -0.38 -3.79 -13.46
N PRO A 75 0.66 -3.39 -14.21
CA PRO A 75 2.05 -3.55 -13.76
C PRO A 75 2.36 -2.89 -12.41
N ALA A 76 1.81 -1.70 -12.15
CA ALA A 76 1.99 -1.05 -10.85
C ALA A 76 1.31 -1.84 -9.72
N ALA A 77 0.12 -2.36 -9.96
CA ALA A 77 -0.58 -3.21 -9.03
C ALA A 77 0.19 -4.50 -8.73
N ASP A 78 0.77 -5.13 -9.75
CA ASP A 78 1.61 -6.32 -9.58
C ASP A 78 2.83 -5.99 -8.70
N ASN A 79 3.45 -4.83 -8.92
CA ASN A 79 4.57 -4.38 -8.09
C ASN A 79 4.13 -4.14 -6.64
N PHE A 80 2.97 -3.52 -6.44
CA PHE A 80 2.43 -3.34 -5.09
C PHE A 80 2.23 -4.68 -4.39
N HIS A 81 1.63 -5.66 -5.07
CA HIS A 81 1.43 -6.99 -4.50
C HIS A 81 2.74 -7.68 -4.15
N ALA A 82 3.76 -7.55 -5.01
CA ALA A 82 5.08 -8.11 -4.74
C ALA A 82 5.71 -7.49 -3.50
N ILE A 83 5.59 -6.16 -3.34
CA ILE A 83 6.10 -5.44 -2.18
C ILE A 83 5.31 -5.85 -0.91
N ALA A 84 3.99 -5.90 -1.01
CA ALA A 84 3.13 -6.26 0.13
C ALA A 84 3.29 -7.72 0.55
N ALA A 85 3.73 -8.60 -0.35
CA ALA A 85 3.97 -10.01 -0.04
C ALA A 85 5.06 -10.21 1.04
N ASP A 86 5.93 -9.23 1.24
CA ASP A 86 6.95 -9.27 2.29
C ASP A 86 6.40 -9.00 3.69
N LEU A 87 5.17 -8.50 3.80
CA LEU A 87 4.52 -8.32 5.10
C LEU A 87 4.23 -9.68 5.76
N LYS A 88 4.58 -9.79 7.03
CA LYS A 88 4.33 -11.00 7.83
C LYS A 88 2.92 -11.03 8.39
N ALA A 89 2.36 -9.86 8.71
CA ALA A 89 0.98 -9.74 9.18
C ALA A 89 0.01 -9.63 8.00
N PRO A 90 -1.26 -10.04 8.16
CA PRO A 90 -2.28 -9.81 7.14
C PRO A 90 -2.43 -8.32 6.82
N ILE A 91 -2.67 -8.00 5.54
CA ILE A 91 -2.97 -6.65 5.10
C ILE A 91 -4.40 -6.55 4.61
N HIS A 92 -5.10 -5.52 5.07
CA HIS A 92 -6.45 -5.17 4.61
C HIS A 92 -6.38 -3.86 3.84
N LEU A 93 -7.03 -3.81 2.68
CA LEU A 93 -6.91 -2.71 1.73
C LEU A 93 -8.23 -1.94 1.66
N VAL A 94 -8.13 -0.61 1.82
CA VAL A 94 -9.23 0.32 1.56
C VAL A 94 -8.84 1.12 0.32
N PRO A 95 -9.67 1.18 -0.73
CA PRO A 95 -9.28 1.84 -1.97
C PRO A 95 -9.29 3.37 -1.84
N GLY A 96 -8.29 4.01 -2.44
CA GLY A 96 -8.29 5.44 -2.74
C GLY A 96 -8.70 5.70 -4.19
N ASN A 97 -8.69 6.96 -4.61
CA ASN A 97 -9.09 7.33 -5.97
C ASN A 97 -8.11 6.81 -7.06
N HIS A 98 -6.84 6.66 -6.74
CA HIS A 98 -5.87 6.04 -7.65
C HIS A 98 -6.12 4.55 -7.84
N ASP A 99 -6.79 3.90 -6.92
CA ASP A 99 -7.03 2.45 -6.98
C ASP A 99 -8.30 2.10 -7.76
N ILE A 100 -9.33 2.95 -7.68
CA ILE A 100 -10.63 2.70 -8.33
C ILE A 100 -10.94 3.68 -9.47
N GLY A 101 -10.20 4.77 -9.59
CA GLY A 101 -10.46 5.82 -10.57
C GLY A 101 -11.74 6.62 -10.31
N ASP A 102 -12.11 7.46 -11.27
CA ASP A 102 -13.33 8.26 -11.21
C ASP A 102 -14.57 7.50 -11.67
N LYS A 103 -14.40 6.30 -12.19
CA LYS A 103 -15.49 5.45 -12.67
C LYS A 103 -15.46 4.10 -12.00
N PRO A 104 -16.61 3.47 -11.80
CA PRO A 104 -16.64 2.11 -11.27
C PRO A 104 -15.79 1.18 -12.14
N VAL A 105 -14.83 0.52 -11.54
CA VAL A 105 -13.95 -0.43 -12.23
C VAL A 105 -14.47 -1.82 -11.94
N LYS A 106 -14.72 -2.59 -13.00
CA LYS A 106 -15.16 -3.98 -12.86
C LYS A 106 -14.01 -4.93 -12.53
N TRP A 107 -12.79 -4.47 -12.75
CA TRP A 107 -11.61 -5.27 -12.54
C TRP A 107 -10.64 -4.55 -11.64
N MET A 108 -10.14 -5.27 -10.66
CA MET A 108 -9.08 -4.82 -9.78
C MET A 108 -8.13 -5.98 -9.55
N PRO A 109 -6.84 -5.72 -9.39
CA PRO A 109 -5.91 -6.80 -9.07
C PRO A 109 -6.37 -7.56 -7.82
N ALA A 110 -6.23 -8.87 -7.85
CA ALA A 110 -6.63 -9.72 -6.75
C ALA A 110 -5.98 -9.25 -5.44
N GLY A 111 -6.77 -9.08 -4.40
CA GLY A 111 -6.31 -8.64 -3.08
C GLY A 111 -6.24 -7.13 -2.87
N MET A 112 -6.50 -6.30 -3.88
CA MET A 112 -6.56 -4.85 -3.68
C MET A 112 -7.90 -4.39 -3.14
N VAL A 113 -8.98 -4.77 -3.79
CA VAL A 113 -10.32 -4.40 -3.32
C VAL A 113 -11.28 -5.53 -3.62
N ASN A 114 -12.18 -5.80 -2.70
CA ASN A 114 -13.41 -6.51 -3.01
C ASN A 114 -14.39 -5.48 -3.57
N SER A 115 -14.70 -5.61 -4.84
CA SER A 115 -15.58 -4.70 -5.58
C SER A 115 -17.06 -5.09 -5.48
N ASP A 116 -17.40 -5.95 -4.57
CA ASP A 116 -18.79 -6.40 -4.37
C ASP A 116 -19.61 -5.42 -3.55
#